data_8cced9be04453598141ac919e29e858a
#
_entry.id   8cced9be04453598141ac919e29e858a
#
_cell.length_a   1.000
_cell.length_b   1.000
_cell.length_c   1.000
_cell.angle_alpha   90.00
_cell.angle_beta   90.00
_cell.angle_gamma   90.00
#
_symmetry.space_group_name_H-M   'P 1'
#
loop_
_entity.id
_entity.type
_entity.pdbx_description
1 polymer ?
#
loop_
_entity_poly.entity_id
_entity_poly.type
_entity_poly.pdbx_seq_one_letter_code
_entity_poly.pdbx_strand_id
1 'polypeptide(L)'
;MIEALAVATITILAVISPGADFAMVTRNSMILSRRAGVLTAFGISLGVLVHVAYSMAGIGLLIAKSIVLFSLIKFAGAAYLIYLGFTMLRAKKADPDEAANTVAPLSDFAALKIGFFTNALNPKTTLFVVALFTQVISPSTPIAVQLGYGAFMSLIRWPASGC
;
A
#
# COMPACT_ATOMS: atom_id res chain seq x y z
N MET A 1 -0.91 -22.61 -0.84
CA MET A 1 -0.35 -22.31 0.51
C MET A 1 0.87 -21.41 0.46
N ILE A 2 1.90 -21.70 -0.34
CA ILE A 2 3.13 -20.88 -0.43
C ILE A 2 2.83 -19.46 -0.88
N GLU A 3 1.98 -19.28 -1.89
CA GLU A 3 1.55 -17.97 -2.39
C GLU A 3 0.91 -17.10 -1.31
N ALA A 4 -0.05 -17.66 -0.56
CA ALA A 4 -0.72 -16.95 0.52
C ALA A 4 0.25 -16.53 1.64
N LEU A 5 1.19 -17.40 2.01
CA LEU A 5 2.21 -17.10 3.00
C LEU A 5 3.15 -15.99 2.50
N ALA A 6 3.55 -16.05 1.23
CA ALA A 6 4.39 -15.02 0.62
C ALA A 6 3.67 -13.67 0.57
N VAL A 7 2.41 -13.64 0.10
CA VAL A 7 1.59 -12.42 0.09
C VAL A 7 1.46 -11.83 1.49
N ALA A 8 1.16 -12.66 2.50
CA ALA A 8 1.03 -12.20 3.88
C ALA A 8 2.34 -11.62 4.41
N THR A 9 3.44 -12.36 4.29
CA THR A 9 4.76 -11.94 4.81
C THR A 9 5.24 -10.65 4.16
N ILE A 10 5.19 -10.58 2.82
CA ILE A 10 5.66 -9.41 2.08
C ILE A 10 4.78 -8.20 2.37
N THR A 11 3.45 -8.39 2.50
CA THR A 11 2.53 -7.30 2.84
C THR A 11 2.79 -6.76 4.25
N ILE A 12 2.97 -7.63 5.25
CA ILE A 12 3.29 -7.22 6.61
C ILE A 12 4.58 -6.41 6.65
N LEU A 13 5.64 -6.89 6.00
CA LEU A 13 6.91 -6.18 5.92
C LEU A 13 6.75 -4.81 5.25
N ALA A 14 5.98 -4.71 4.17
CA ALA A 14 5.74 -3.44 3.48
C ALA A 14 4.94 -2.44 4.33
N VAL A 15 3.99 -2.92 5.14
CA VAL A 15 3.17 -2.08 6.04
C VAL A 15 4.00 -1.50 7.17
N ILE A 16 4.92 -2.27 7.75
CA ILE A 16 5.81 -1.82 8.82
C ILE A 16 6.82 -0.77 8.31
N SER A 17 7.09 -0.74 7.00
CA SER A 17 8.03 0.23 6.42
C SER A 17 7.49 1.66 6.49
N PRO A 18 8.19 2.58 7.17
CA PRO A 18 7.77 3.98 7.22
C PRO A 18 7.67 4.56 5.81
N GLY A 19 6.56 5.27 5.54
CA GLY A 19 6.30 5.90 4.25
C GLY A 19 5.23 6.98 4.38
N ALA A 20 4.80 7.57 3.25
CA ALA A 20 3.82 8.65 3.23
C ALA A 20 2.51 8.28 3.97
N ASP A 21 2.05 7.04 3.81
CA ASP A 21 0.84 6.54 4.46
C ASP A 21 0.98 6.57 5.99
N PHE A 22 2.08 6.00 6.51
CA PHE A 22 2.37 5.96 7.95
C PHE A 22 2.53 7.38 8.51
N ALA A 23 3.33 8.22 7.84
CA ALA A 23 3.55 9.61 8.26
C ALA A 23 2.23 10.40 8.33
N MET A 24 1.34 10.23 7.34
CA MET A 24 0.05 10.92 7.29
C MET A 24 -0.89 10.50 8.42
N VAL A 25 -0.99 9.19 8.69
CA VAL A 25 -1.84 8.68 9.77
C VAL A 25 -1.31 9.11 11.13
N THR A 26 -0.01 8.96 11.35
CA THR A 26 0.64 9.38 12.61
C THR A 26 0.43 10.86 12.85
N ARG A 27 0.71 11.71 11.84
CA ARG A 27 0.47 13.15 11.91
C ARG A 27 -0.98 13.47 12.27
N ASN A 28 -1.94 12.90 11.54
CA ASN A 28 -3.35 13.21 11.75
C ASN A 28 -3.87 12.68 13.10
N SER A 29 -3.32 11.55 13.59
CA SER A 29 -3.66 11.02 14.91
C SER A 29 -3.12 11.88 16.04
N MET A 30 -1.88 12.36 15.92
CA MET A 30 -1.20 13.11 16.99
C MET A 30 -1.60 14.58 17.02
N ILE A 31 -1.74 15.22 15.85
CA ILE A 31 -1.95 16.67 15.75
C ILE A 31 -3.44 17.04 15.71
N LEU A 32 -4.27 16.24 15.04
CA LEU A 32 -5.69 16.57 14.89
C LEU A 32 -6.56 15.82 15.90
N SER A 33 -6.68 14.53 15.78
CA SER A 33 -7.37 13.64 16.72
C SER A 33 -7.19 12.18 16.32
N ARG A 34 -7.36 11.27 17.29
CA ARG A 34 -7.41 9.83 17.03
C ARG A 34 -8.46 9.48 15.95
N ARG A 35 -9.61 10.16 15.95
CA ARG A 35 -10.67 9.96 14.94
C ARG A 35 -10.20 10.33 13.54
N ALA A 36 -9.53 11.47 13.39
CA ALA A 36 -8.96 11.88 12.10
C ALA A 36 -7.91 10.87 11.59
N GLY A 37 -7.05 10.36 12.47
CA GLY A 37 -6.09 9.31 12.13
C GLY A 37 -6.76 8.02 11.63
N VAL A 38 -7.79 7.55 12.35
CA VAL A 38 -8.57 6.35 11.96
C VAL A 38 -9.24 6.53 10.60
N LEU A 39 -9.86 7.68 10.35
CA LEU A 39 -10.48 7.99 9.06
C LEU A 39 -9.46 8.11 7.93
N THR A 40 -8.30 8.67 8.21
CA THR A 40 -7.18 8.71 7.26
C THR A 40 -6.71 7.29 6.92
N ALA A 41 -6.55 6.42 7.92
CA ALA A 41 -6.18 5.01 7.72
C ALA A 41 -7.22 4.26 6.89
N PHE A 42 -8.52 4.52 7.14
CA PHE A 42 -9.60 3.95 6.34
C PHE A 42 -9.54 4.43 4.88
N GLY A 43 -9.30 5.72 4.66
CA GLY A 43 -9.08 6.27 3.33
C GLY A 43 -7.90 5.60 2.60
N ILE A 44 -6.78 5.41 3.29
CA ILE A 44 -5.62 4.68 2.76
C ILE A 44 -6.00 3.25 2.35
N SER A 45 -6.75 2.54 3.18
CA SER A 45 -7.22 1.19 2.87
C SER A 45 -8.07 1.13 1.60
N LEU A 46 -8.92 2.13 1.36
CA LEU A 46 -9.67 2.26 0.11
C LEU A 46 -8.75 2.57 -1.08
N GLY A 47 -7.69 3.37 -0.87
CA GLY A 47 -6.68 3.63 -1.90
C GLY A 47 -5.96 2.36 -2.37
N VAL A 48 -5.66 1.44 -1.44
CA VAL A 48 -5.05 0.13 -1.79
C VAL A 48 -5.94 -0.67 -2.75
N LEU A 49 -7.26 -0.64 -2.57
CA LEU A 49 -8.18 -1.37 -3.46
C LEU A 49 -8.13 -0.84 -4.90
N VAL A 50 -7.86 0.44 -5.10
CA VAL A 50 -7.65 1.01 -6.45
C VAL A 50 -6.42 0.37 -7.10
N HIS A 51 -5.31 0.26 -6.35
CA HIS A 51 -4.09 -0.38 -6.84
C HIS A 51 -4.32 -1.86 -7.18
N VAL A 52 -5.03 -2.59 -6.33
CA VAL A 52 -5.39 -3.99 -6.58
C VAL A 52 -6.25 -4.11 -7.84
N ALA A 53 -7.29 -3.28 -7.98
CA ALA A 53 -8.22 -3.33 -9.11
C ALA A 53 -7.50 -3.15 -10.45
N TYR A 54 -6.67 -2.11 -10.60
CA TYR A 54 -5.96 -1.92 -11.87
C TYR A 54 -4.82 -2.93 -12.09
N SER A 55 -4.20 -3.45 -11.01
CA SER A 55 -3.19 -4.49 -11.15
C SER A 55 -3.80 -5.78 -11.67
N MET A 56 -4.95 -6.20 -11.14
CA MET A 56 -5.68 -7.37 -11.63
C MET A 56 -6.12 -7.19 -13.10
N ALA A 57 -6.73 -6.04 -13.43
CA ALA A 57 -7.17 -5.74 -14.80
C ALA A 57 -5.98 -5.58 -15.76
N GLY A 58 -4.95 -4.86 -15.35
CA GLY A 58 -3.77 -4.58 -16.17
C GLY A 58 -2.92 -5.80 -16.48
N ILE A 59 -2.71 -6.69 -15.51
CA ILE A 59 -1.92 -7.91 -15.69
C ILE A 59 -2.60 -8.85 -16.68
N GLY A 60 -3.92 -9.03 -16.57
CA GLY A 60 -4.67 -9.86 -17.52
C GLY A 60 -4.54 -9.35 -18.96
N LEU A 61 -4.66 -8.03 -19.16
CA LEU A 61 -4.52 -7.39 -20.48
C LEU A 61 -3.08 -7.47 -21.03
N LEU A 62 -2.07 -7.33 -20.15
CA LEU A 62 -0.66 -7.40 -20.53
C LEU A 62 -0.28 -8.80 -21.01
N ILE A 63 -0.70 -9.83 -20.29
CA ILE A 63 -0.44 -11.23 -20.68
C ILE A 63 -1.12 -11.52 -22.03
N ALA A 64 -2.35 -11.04 -22.22
CA ALA A 64 -3.10 -11.26 -23.46
C ALA A 64 -2.51 -10.53 -24.66
N LYS A 65 -1.84 -9.38 -24.48
CA LYS A 65 -1.35 -8.53 -25.58
C LYS A 65 0.16 -8.64 -25.84
N SER A 66 0.98 -8.85 -24.82
CA SER A 66 2.45 -8.87 -24.99
C SER A 66 3.15 -9.51 -23.81
N ILE A 67 3.67 -10.71 -24.02
CA ILE A 67 4.50 -11.42 -23.06
C ILE A 67 5.81 -10.68 -22.78
N VAL A 68 6.34 -9.92 -23.75
CA VAL A 68 7.56 -9.12 -23.58
C VAL A 68 7.31 -7.97 -22.61
N LEU A 69 6.21 -7.24 -22.79
CA LEU A 69 5.84 -6.12 -21.91
C LEU A 69 5.56 -6.63 -20.48
N PHE A 70 4.87 -7.75 -20.35
CA PHE A 70 4.69 -8.40 -19.05
C PHE A 70 6.02 -8.72 -18.39
N SER A 71 6.97 -9.30 -19.12
CA SER A 71 8.29 -9.65 -18.61
C SER A 71 9.09 -8.41 -18.16
N LEU A 72 9.04 -7.32 -18.92
CA LEU A 72 9.69 -6.06 -18.55
C LEU A 72 9.12 -5.49 -17.22
N ILE A 73 7.79 -5.46 -17.09
CA ILE A 73 7.13 -5.00 -15.86
C ILE A 73 7.49 -5.93 -14.68
N LYS A 74 7.55 -7.23 -14.92
CA LYS A 74 7.95 -8.22 -13.94
C LYS A 74 9.36 -7.95 -13.41
N PHE A 75 10.35 -7.74 -14.29
CA PHE A 75 11.72 -7.45 -13.88
C PHE A 75 11.85 -6.10 -13.18
N ALA A 76 11.15 -5.06 -13.65
CA ALA A 76 11.10 -3.76 -12.98
C ALA A 76 10.50 -3.87 -11.57
N GLY A 77 9.43 -4.65 -11.41
CA GLY A 77 8.82 -4.95 -10.11
C GLY A 77 9.77 -5.67 -9.16
N ALA A 78 10.52 -6.66 -9.65
CA ALA A 78 11.52 -7.38 -8.85
C ALA A 78 12.63 -6.43 -8.37
N ALA A 79 13.18 -5.61 -9.26
CA ALA A 79 14.20 -4.61 -8.92
C ALA A 79 13.67 -3.61 -7.87
N TYR A 80 12.41 -3.19 -8.01
CA TYR A 80 11.77 -2.31 -7.03
C TYR A 80 11.60 -2.97 -5.65
N LEU A 81 11.21 -4.25 -5.58
CA LEU A 81 11.10 -4.96 -4.30
C LEU A 81 12.46 -5.08 -3.61
N ILE A 82 13.54 -5.33 -4.37
CA ILE A 82 14.91 -5.34 -3.85
C ILE A 82 15.26 -3.94 -3.30
N TYR A 83 15.03 -2.88 -4.08
CA TYR A 83 15.25 -1.50 -3.65
C TYR A 83 14.46 -1.17 -2.37
N LEU A 84 13.18 -1.56 -2.33
CA LEU A 84 12.33 -1.35 -1.15
C LEU A 84 12.90 -2.07 0.08
N GLY A 85 13.35 -3.32 -0.06
CA GLY A 85 14.00 -4.07 1.01
C GLY A 85 15.24 -3.34 1.55
N PHE A 86 16.12 -2.85 0.68
CA PHE A 86 17.30 -2.07 1.10
C PHE A 86 16.93 -0.76 1.80
N THR A 87 15.91 -0.04 1.32
CA THR A 87 15.46 1.20 1.97
C THR A 87 14.88 0.95 3.36
N MET A 88 14.17 -0.18 3.53
CA MET A 88 13.64 -0.59 4.84
C MET A 88 14.75 -0.88 5.84
N LEU A 89 15.81 -1.57 5.43
CA LEU A 89 16.97 -1.85 6.29
C LEU A 89 17.73 -0.58 6.71
N ARG A 90 17.64 0.48 5.92
CA ARG A 90 18.31 1.78 6.17
C ARG A 90 17.41 2.86 6.76
N ALA A 91 16.12 2.57 6.98
CA ALA A 91 15.17 3.55 7.51
C ALA A 91 15.57 3.98 8.93
N LYS A 92 15.79 5.30 9.12
CA LYS A 92 15.96 5.91 10.44
C LYS A 92 14.59 6.18 11.07
N LYS A 93 14.52 6.17 12.41
CA LYS A 93 13.32 6.60 13.13
C LYS A 93 13.02 8.05 12.75
N ALA A 94 11.76 8.33 12.40
CA ALA A 94 11.29 9.70 12.18
C ALA A 94 11.25 10.44 13.54
N ASP A 95 11.69 11.71 13.53
CA ASP A 95 11.65 12.57 14.71
C ASP A 95 10.21 13.13 14.89
N PRO A 96 9.57 12.93 16.06
CA PRO A 96 8.19 13.37 16.27
C PRO A 96 8.00 14.89 16.36
N ASP A 97 9.06 15.63 16.66
CA ASP A 97 8.96 17.06 17.03
C ASP A 97 8.79 18.06 15.87
N GLU A 98 9.01 17.65 14.62
CA GLU A 98 8.83 18.55 13.46
C GLU A 98 7.36 18.77 13.03
N ALA A 99 6.40 18.06 13.63
CA ALA A 99 5.01 18.03 13.16
C ALA A 99 4.04 18.99 13.89
N ALA A 100 4.48 19.73 14.91
CA ALA A 100 3.59 20.40 15.87
C ALA A 100 3.33 21.88 15.60
N ASN A 101 3.00 22.30 14.39
CA ASN A 101 2.55 23.67 14.15
C ASN A 101 1.15 23.75 13.53
N THR A 102 0.23 24.35 14.31
CA THR A 102 -1.09 24.95 13.94
C THR A 102 -1.84 24.33 12.77
N VAL A 103 -2.70 23.35 13.05
CA VAL A 103 -3.59 22.80 12.02
C VAL A 103 -5.05 23.02 12.43
N ALA A 104 -5.84 23.64 11.54
CA ALA A 104 -7.28 23.79 11.68
C ALA A 104 -7.98 22.41 11.81
N PRO A 105 -9.09 22.30 12.55
CA PRO A 105 -9.81 21.04 12.69
C PRO A 105 -10.25 20.50 11.33
N LEU A 106 -9.92 19.24 11.07
CA LEU A 106 -10.22 18.56 9.81
C LEU A 106 -11.60 17.89 9.92
N SER A 107 -12.46 18.06 8.91
CA SER A 107 -13.70 17.29 8.86
C SER A 107 -13.43 15.80 8.60
N ASP A 108 -14.32 14.93 9.08
CA ASP A 108 -14.21 13.47 8.90
C ASP A 108 -14.02 13.07 7.42
N PHE A 109 -14.81 13.71 6.55
CA PHE A 109 -14.72 13.45 5.11
C PHE A 109 -13.40 13.94 4.51
N ALA A 110 -12.87 15.05 4.99
CA ALA A 110 -11.57 15.55 4.55
C ALA A 110 -10.44 14.62 5.00
N ALA A 111 -10.48 14.08 6.23
CA ALA A 111 -9.50 13.10 6.72
C ALA A 111 -9.51 11.82 5.86
N LEU A 112 -10.69 11.31 5.52
CA LEU A 112 -10.84 10.15 4.65
C LEU A 112 -10.30 10.43 3.24
N LYS A 113 -10.65 11.56 2.64
CA LYS A 113 -10.15 11.96 1.31
C LYS A 113 -8.63 12.10 1.29
N ILE A 114 -8.05 12.71 2.31
CA ILE A 114 -6.59 12.86 2.41
C ILE A 114 -5.94 11.47 2.42
N GLY A 115 -6.41 10.55 3.26
CA GLY A 115 -5.90 9.19 3.29
C GLY A 115 -6.02 8.47 1.95
N PHE A 116 -7.20 8.55 1.33
CA PHE A 116 -7.46 7.94 0.02
C PHE A 116 -6.48 8.45 -1.05
N PHE A 117 -6.37 9.76 -1.24
CA PHE A 117 -5.50 10.31 -2.27
C PHE A 117 -4.00 10.15 -1.94
N THR A 118 -3.63 10.22 -0.66
CA THR A 118 -2.25 9.94 -0.23
C THR A 118 -1.82 8.55 -0.70
N ASN A 119 -2.67 7.53 -0.54
CA ASN A 119 -2.36 6.18 -0.96
C ASN A 119 -2.59 5.97 -2.46
N ALA A 120 -3.75 6.34 -3.01
CA ALA A 120 -4.10 6.11 -4.42
C ALA A 120 -3.11 6.74 -5.41
N LEU A 121 -2.45 7.83 -5.02
CA LEU A 121 -1.40 8.50 -5.81
C LEU A 121 0.02 8.13 -5.34
N ASN A 122 0.16 7.20 -4.40
CA ASN A 122 1.45 6.83 -3.84
C ASN A 122 2.21 5.87 -4.77
N PRO A 123 3.31 6.32 -5.42
CA PRO A 123 4.07 5.47 -6.32
C PRO A 123 4.69 4.25 -5.63
N LYS A 124 5.00 4.37 -4.33
CA LYS A 124 5.50 3.24 -3.53
C LYS A 124 4.45 2.12 -3.47
N THR A 125 3.19 2.46 -3.20
CA THR A 125 2.10 1.47 -3.14
C THR A 125 1.79 0.91 -4.52
N THR A 126 1.76 1.77 -5.57
CA THR A 126 1.60 1.34 -6.96
C THR A 126 2.59 0.25 -7.34
N LEU A 127 3.88 0.56 -7.22
CA LEU A 127 4.95 -0.36 -7.62
C LEU A 127 4.98 -1.62 -6.75
N PHE A 128 4.68 -1.49 -5.46
CA PHE A 128 4.58 -2.61 -4.54
C PHE A 128 3.47 -3.58 -4.95
N VAL A 129 2.25 -3.09 -5.19
CA VAL A 129 1.11 -3.95 -5.54
C VAL A 129 1.33 -4.59 -6.90
N VAL A 130 1.78 -3.83 -7.91
CA VAL A 130 2.10 -4.37 -9.24
C VAL A 130 3.18 -5.44 -9.15
N ALA A 131 4.25 -5.20 -8.37
CA ALA A 131 5.32 -6.19 -8.18
C ALA A 131 4.79 -7.46 -7.51
N LEU A 132 3.95 -7.34 -6.49
CA LEU A 132 3.37 -8.49 -5.80
C LEU A 132 2.50 -9.32 -6.75
N PHE A 133 1.64 -8.69 -7.52
CA PHE A 133 0.77 -9.36 -8.49
C PHE A 133 1.55 -10.00 -9.65
N THR A 134 2.70 -9.45 -10.03
CA THR A 134 3.50 -10.01 -11.13
C THR A 134 4.52 -11.05 -10.70
N GLN A 135 4.96 -11.04 -9.43
CA GLN A 135 6.02 -11.93 -8.93
C GLN A 135 5.49 -13.10 -8.09
N VAL A 136 4.46 -12.84 -7.30
CA VAL A 136 3.99 -13.75 -6.24
C VAL A 136 2.67 -14.41 -6.61
N ILE A 137 1.71 -13.64 -7.14
CA ILE A 137 0.38 -14.15 -7.48
C ILE A 137 0.44 -14.76 -8.88
N SER A 138 0.09 -16.05 -8.96
CA SER A 138 0.05 -16.76 -10.24
C SER A 138 -1.10 -16.22 -11.14
N PRO A 139 -0.87 -16.08 -12.45
CA PRO A 139 -1.94 -15.76 -13.40
C PRO A 139 -3.08 -16.77 -13.41
N SER A 140 -2.82 -18.01 -12.97
CA SER A 140 -3.83 -19.06 -12.84
C SER A 140 -4.60 -19.02 -11.53
N THR A 141 -4.21 -18.17 -10.58
CA THR A 141 -4.93 -18.00 -9.30
C THR A 141 -6.33 -17.49 -9.55
N PRO A 142 -7.38 -18.17 -9.02
CA PRO A 142 -8.77 -17.73 -9.21
C PRO A 142 -8.99 -16.28 -8.76
N ILE A 143 -9.81 -15.54 -9.50
CA ILE A 143 -10.10 -14.11 -9.22
C ILE A 143 -10.60 -13.91 -7.78
N ALA A 144 -11.43 -14.82 -7.27
CA ALA A 144 -11.92 -14.76 -5.89
C ALA A 144 -10.76 -14.78 -4.86
N VAL A 145 -9.72 -15.57 -5.10
CA VAL A 145 -8.52 -15.63 -4.24
C VAL A 145 -7.69 -14.35 -4.38
N GLN A 146 -7.54 -13.83 -5.60
CA GLN A 146 -6.85 -12.54 -5.82
C GLN A 146 -7.57 -11.39 -5.12
N LEU A 147 -8.90 -11.35 -5.17
CA LEU A 147 -9.71 -10.39 -4.40
C LEU A 147 -9.52 -10.56 -2.89
N GLY A 148 -9.43 -11.81 -2.41
CA GLY A 148 -9.11 -12.11 -1.02
C GLY A 148 -7.75 -11.54 -0.59
N TYR A 149 -6.73 -11.66 -1.42
CA TYR A 149 -5.42 -11.02 -1.18
C TYR A 149 -5.51 -9.50 -1.16
N GLY A 150 -6.27 -8.90 -2.08
CA GLY A 150 -6.51 -7.46 -2.10
C GLY A 150 -7.23 -6.97 -0.84
N ALA A 151 -8.25 -7.67 -0.40
CA ALA A 151 -8.96 -7.38 0.86
C ALA A 151 -8.02 -7.50 2.07
N PHE A 152 -7.20 -8.54 2.13
CA PHE A 152 -6.20 -8.72 3.18
C PHE A 152 -5.19 -7.54 3.20
N MET A 153 -4.65 -7.15 2.04
CA MET A 153 -3.72 -6.02 1.95
C MET A 153 -4.36 -4.70 2.41
N SER A 154 -5.64 -4.50 2.10
CA SER A 154 -6.41 -3.33 2.52
C SER A 154 -6.65 -3.34 4.03
N LEU A 155 -7.07 -4.48 4.59
CA LEU A 155 -7.42 -4.61 6.00
C LEU A 155 -6.22 -4.53 6.93
N ILE A 156 -5.07 -5.10 6.55
CA ILE A 156 -3.88 -5.11 7.42
C ILE A 156 -3.27 -3.71 7.59
N ARG A 157 -3.53 -2.80 6.66
CA ARG A 157 -3.12 -1.40 6.78
C ARG A 157 -3.91 -0.61 7.81
N TRP A 158 -5.10 -1.05 8.14
CA TRP A 158 -5.96 -0.43 9.15
C TRP A 158 -5.34 -0.42 10.56
N PRO A 159 -4.91 -1.56 11.16
CA PRO A 159 -4.37 -1.58 12.53
C PRO A 159 -2.94 -1.06 12.64
N ALA A 160 -2.11 -1.22 11.61
CA ALA A 160 -0.71 -0.80 11.65
C ALA A 160 -0.51 0.72 11.72
N SER A 161 -1.57 1.50 11.44
CA SER A 161 -1.58 2.97 11.47
C SER A 161 -2.27 3.55 12.72
N GLY A 162 -2.79 2.72 13.60
CA GLY A 162 -3.67 3.12 14.71
C GLY A 162 -3.09 2.97 16.14
N CYS A 163 -1.82 2.60 16.29
CA CYS A 163 -1.13 2.58 17.58
C CYS A 163 -0.16 3.73 17.76
#